data_b7b90343d2ed85cae7a77913cab83115
#
_entry.id   b7b90343d2ed85cae7a77913cab83115
#
_cell.length_a   1.000
_cell.length_b   1.000
_cell.length_c   1.000
_cell.angle_alpha   90.00
_cell.angle_beta   90.00
_cell.angle_gamma   90.00
#
_symmetry.space_group_name_H-M   'P 1'
#
loop_
_entity.id
_entity.type
_entity.pdbx_description
1 polymer ?
#
loop_
_entity_poly.entity_id
_entity_poly.type
_entity_poly.pdbx_seq_one_letter_code
_entity_poly.pdbx_strand_id
1 'polypeptide(L)'
;MKKKNFNKDTNKTPSFTGKDIYLYGKHPVSLALENKNRIVKEVLLLSSAQDKINIPKNIPFKFVSKEQLEAHVSKDAVHQGIIARCAPLPQLDTIDIIEESNKKEKDLVVILDQVTDPHNIGAIMRSAAAFNASAVIIPQNGAPDETGVLAKSASGALELIPLVKVKNLSRAMDELKEAGFWCIGLDGYAKRSIYETTLPKKAVIVMGSEGDGLRRLTSEKCDDTVKLPMNPKVESLNVSNACAVTLYEWNRQHLSGK
;
A
#
# COMPACT_ATOMS: atom_id res chain seq x y z
N MET A 1 36.82 5.48 -8.51
CA MET A 1 35.59 5.12 -7.76
C MET A 1 35.69 5.71 -6.36
N LYS A 2 34.95 6.77 -6.05
CA LYS A 2 34.93 7.38 -4.72
C LYS A 2 33.76 6.78 -3.94
N LYS A 3 34.04 5.98 -2.91
CA LYS A 3 33.05 5.52 -1.95
C LYS A 3 32.51 6.73 -1.18
N LYS A 4 31.25 7.07 -1.35
CA LYS A 4 30.54 8.00 -0.47
C LYS A 4 30.25 7.27 0.84
N ASN A 5 30.94 7.64 1.91
CA ASN A 5 30.57 7.23 3.27
C ASN A 5 29.27 7.93 3.65
N PHE A 6 28.19 7.18 3.77
CA PHE A 6 26.96 7.65 4.40
C PHE A 6 27.10 7.45 5.93
N ASN A 7 27.35 8.54 6.62
CA ASN A 7 27.20 8.55 8.10
C ASN A 7 25.70 8.43 8.41
N LYS A 8 25.32 7.35 9.09
CA LYS A 8 24.00 7.15 9.67
C LYS A 8 23.92 7.83 11.03
N ASP A 9 23.11 8.88 11.13
CA ASP A 9 22.52 9.29 12.41
C ASP A 9 21.39 8.31 12.75
N THR A 10 21.69 7.30 13.57
CA THR A 10 20.76 6.22 13.99
C THR A 10 19.76 6.66 15.07
N ASN A 11 19.57 7.96 15.34
CA ASN A 11 18.67 8.50 16.35
C ASN A 11 17.63 9.48 15.78
N LYS A 12 17.05 9.20 14.62
CA LYS A 12 15.84 9.92 14.22
C LYS A 12 14.63 9.32 14.92
N THR A 13 14.20 9.96 16.00
CA THR A 13 12.83 9.77 16.52
C THR A 13 11.87 10.10 15.38
N PRO A 14 10.94 9.19 15.00
CA PRO A 14 9.99 9.47 13.93
C PRO A 14 9.22 10.77 14.22
N SER A 15 9.38 11.79 13.39
CA SER A 15 8.60 13.02 13.53
C SER A 15 7.19 12.76 12.99
N PHE A 16 6.23 12.64 13.89
CA PHE A 16 4.81 12.55 13.54
C PHE A 16 4.29 13.94 13.16
N THR A 17 4.36 14.28 11.88
CA THR A 17 3.84 15.55 11.36
C THR A 17 2.51 15.29 10.64
N GLY A 18 1.40 15.41 11.34
CA GLY A 18 0.09 15.29 10.73
C GLY A 18 -1.06 15.40 11.74
N LYS A 19 -2.26 15.71 11.23
CA LYS A 19 -3.48 15.62 12.04
C LYS A 19 -3.78 14.16 12.38
N ASP A 20 -4.35 13.93 13.57
CA ASP A 20 -4.84 12.61 13.94
C ASP A 20 -5.82 12.08 12.89
N ILE A 21 -5.75 10.79 12.66
CA ILE A 21 -6.65 10.07 11.77
C ILE A 21 -7.60 9.20 12.58
N TYR A 22 -8.79 8.95 12.02
CA TYR A 22 -9.79 8.08 12.62
C TYR A 22 -9.91 6.81 11.79
N LEU A 23 -9.35 5.71 12.30
CA LEU A 23 -9.51 4.37 11.75
C LEU A 23 -10.81 3.79 12.26
N TYR A 24 -11.60 3.11 11.41
CA TYR A 24 -12.88 2.57 11.80
C TYR A 24 -13.16 1.18 11.25
N GLY A 25 -13.94 0.42 12.01
CA GLY A 25 -14.27 -0.97 11.77
C GLY A 25 -13.31 -1.94 12.43
N LYS A 26 -13.78 -3.18 12.66
CA LYS A 26 -13.06 -4.18 13.44
C LYS A 26 -11.64 -4.44 12.92
N HIS A 27 -11.48 -4.81 11.65
CA HIS A 27 -10.18 -5.23 11.12
C HIS A 27 -9.13 -4.10 11.11
N PRO A 28 -9.40 -2.88 10.59
CA PRO A 28 -8.40 -1.81 10.62
C PRO A 28 -7.96 -1.46 12.04
N VAL A 29 -8.91 -1.39 12.99
CA VAL A 29 -8.60 -1.03 14.37
C VAL A 29 -7.84 -2.15 15.08
N SER A 30 -8.19 -3.43 14.88
CA SER A 30 -7.46 -4.55 15.47
C SER A 30 -6.00 -4.59 15.02
N LEU A 31 -5.74 -4.44 13.72
CA LEU A 31 -4.38 -4.42 13.19
C LEU A 31 -3.60 -3.17 13.65
N ALA A 32 -4.27 -2.02 13.77
CA ALA A 32 -3.64 -0.83 14.33
C ALA A 32 -3.22 -1.01 15.79
N LEU A 33 -3.99 -1.73 16.59
CA LEU A 33 -3.66 -2.06 17.99
C LEU A 33 -2.48 -3.05 18.10
N GLU A 34 -2.26 -3.89 17.09
CA GLU A 34 -1.16 -4.87 17.03
C GLU A 34 0.12 -4.27 16.43
N ASN A 35 0.00 -3.20 15.61
CA ASN A 35 1.14 -2.58 14.93
C ASN A 35 1.97 -1.71 15.89
N LYS A 36 3.20 -2.14 16.18
CA LYS A 36 4.14 -1.44 17.07
C LYS A 36 4.53 -0.03 16.57
N ASN A 37 4.38 0.23 15.27
CA ASN A 37 4.69 1.52 14.67
C ASN A 37 3.49 2.48 14.67
N ARG A 38 2.30 2.01 15.06
CA ARG A 38 1.08 2.82 15.13
C ARG A 38 0.87 3.36 16.54
N ILE A 39 0.80 4.68 16.67
CA ILE A 39 0.39 5.30 17.93
C ILE A 39 -1.12 5.43 17.96
N VAL A 40 -1.78 4.51 18.68
CA VAL A 40 -3.22 4.59 18.97
C VAL A 40 -3.39 5.45 20.24
N LYS A 41 -4.06 6.59 20.10
CA LYS A 41 -4.27 7.56 21.19
C LYS A 41 -5.49 7.23 22.03
N GLU A 42 -6.55 6.73 21.41
CA GLU A 42 -7.82 6.41 22.07
C GLU A 42 -8.69 5.53 21.17
N VAL A 43 -9.46 4.63 21.78
CA VAL A 43 -10.49 3.84 21.10
C VAL A 43 -11.87 4.27 21.57
N LEU A 44 -12.78 4.57 20.63
CA LEU A 44 -14.19 4.90 20.89
C LEU A 44 -15.06 3.69 20.52
N LEU A 45 -15.91 3.27 21.44
CA LEU A 45 -16.71 2.06 21.30
C LEU A 45 -18.19 2.32 21.56
N LEU A 46 -19.07 1.66 20.80
CA LEU A 46 -20.42 1.39 21.26
C LEU A 46 -20.40 0.23 22.25
N SER A 47 -21.24 0.26 23.27
CA SER A 47 -21.34 -0.85 24.27
C SER A 47 -21.59 -2.22 23.59
N SER A 48 -22.33 -2.25 22.49
CA SER A 48 -22.59 -3.46 21.68
C SER A 48 -21.38 -3.99 20.90
N ALA A 49 -20.27 -3.29 20.92
CA ALA A 49 -19.04 -3.66 20.20
C ALA A 49 -17.89 -4.07 21.14
N GLN A 50 -18.11 -4.07 22.45
CA GLN A 50 -17.10 -4.37 23.45
C GLN A 50 -16.42 -5.73 23.22
N ASP A 51 -17.19 -6.77 23.00
CA ASP A 51 -16.68 -8.13 22.81
C ASP A 51 -16.10 -8.42 21.42
N LYS A 52 -16.16 -7.43 20.53
CA LYS A 52 -15.69 -7.59 19.14
C LYS A 52 -14.20 -7.31 18.97
N ILE A 53 -13.56 -6.66 19.95
CA ILE A 53 -12.18 -6.20 19.85
C ILE A 53 -11.47 -6.33 21.19
N ASN A 54 -10.22 -6.81 21.15
CA ASN A 54 -9.34 -6.84 22.31
C ASN A 54 -8.47 -5.58 22.35
N ILE A 55 -8.65 -4.75 23.38
CA ILE A 55 -7.90 -3.50 23.55
C ILE A 55 -6.81 -3.74 24.59
N PRO A 56 -5.53 -3.50 24.26
CA PRO A 56 -4.43 -3.58 25.21
C PRO A 56 -4.65 -2.64 26.41
N LYS A 57 -4.27 -3.06 27.62
CA LYS A 57 -4.51 -2.32 28.87
C LYS A 57 -3.91 -0.92 28.90
N ASN A 58 -2.87 -0.68 28.14
CA ASN A 58 -2.17 0.61 28.02
C ASN A 58 -2.82 1.57 27.03
N ILE A 59 -3.88 1.16 26.31
CA ILE A 59 -4.57 2.02 25.34
C ILE A 59 -5.88 2.53 25.97
N PRO A 60 -6.08 3.86 26.07
CA PRO A 60 -7.33 4.42 26.57
C PRO A 60 -8.50 4.06 25.67
N PHE A 61 -9.65 3.75 26.26
CA PHE A 61 -10.89 3.61 25.51
C PHE A 61 -12.08 4.21 26.25
N LYS A 62 -13.13 4.55 25.50
CA LYS A 62 -14.38 5.11 26.04
C LYS A 62 -15.58 4.50 25.35
N PHE A 63 -16.62 4.28 26.12
CA PHE A 63 -17.96 4.03 25.57
C PHE A 63 -18.61 5.38 25.21
N VAL A 64 -19.16 5.45 24.00
CA VAL A 64 -19.78 6.65 23.45
C VAL A 64 -21.14 6.33 22.84
N SER A 65 -21.98 7.35 22.65
CA SER A 65 -23.23 7.18 21.88
C SER A 65 -22.95 7.01 20.38
N LYS A 66 -23.94 6.55 19.63
CA LYS A 66 -23.83 6.39 18.18
C LYS A 66 -23.55 7.75 17.51
N GLU A 67 -24.22 8.81 17.94
CA GLU A 67 -24.07 10.16 17.41
C GLU A 67 -22.67 10.71 17.66
N GLN A 68 -22.13 10.47 18.87
CA GLN A 68 -20.76 10.87 19.20
C GLN A 68 -19.72 10.13 18.36
N LEU A 69 -19.95 8.84 18.09
CA LEU A 69 -19.06 8.03 17.27
C LEU A 69 -19.11 8.47 15.80
N GLU A 70 -20.31 8.67 15.24
CA GLU A 70 -20.51 9.09 13.86
C GLU A 70 -20.00 10.51 13.55
N ALA A 71 -19.83 11.35 14.58
CA ALA A 71 -19.24 12.70 14.41
C ALA A 71 -17.78 12.68 13.93
N HIS A 72 -17.09 11.54 14.04
CA HIS A 72 -15.67 11.39 13.66
C HIS A 72 -15.43 10.76 12.27
N VAL A 73 -16.49 10.31 11.60
CA VAL A 73 -16.41 9.60 10.31
C VAL A 73 -17.47 10.12 9.34
N SER A 74 -17.38 9.76 8.05
CA SER A 74 -18.41 10.10 7.08
C SER A 74 -19.74 9.40 7.40
N LYS A 75 -20.88 9.99 6.98
CA LYS A 75 -22.21 9.45 7.23
C LYS A 75 -22.40 8.00 6.76
N ASP A 76 -21.72 7.65 5.68
CA ASP A 76 -21.80 6.31 5.06
C ASP A 76 -20.73 5.33 5.60
N ALA A 77 -19.98 5.72 6.64
CA ALA A 77 -18.92 4.90 7.18
C ALA A 77 -19.45 3.65 7.91
N VAL A 78 -19.05 2.46 7.44
CA VAL A 78 -19.37 1.19 8.09
C VAL A 78 -18.39 0.95 9.23
N HIS A 79 -18.59 1.65 10.36
CA HIS A 79 -17.68 1.65 11.51
C HIS A 79 -17.85 0.45 12.45
N GLN A 80 -18.94 -0.31 12.36
CA GLN A 80 -19.20 -1.52 13.18
C GLN A 80 -19.19 -1.26 14.71
N GLY A 81 -19.37 -0.01 15.13
CA GLY A 81 -19.34 0.43 16.52
C GLY A 81 -17.93 0.63 17.09
N ILE A 82 -16.90 0.70 16.26
CA ILE A 82 -15.48 0.77 16.68
C ILE A 82 -14.76 1.85 15.86
N ILE A 83 -14.13 2.82 16.56
CA ILE A 83 -13.25 3.83 15.96
C ILE A 83 -12.00 3.95 16.83
N ALA A 84 -10.83 4.11 16.22
CA ALA A 84 -9.59 4.46 16.89
C ALA A 84 -9.04 5.79 16.38
N ARG A 85 -8.68 6.69 17.29
CA ARG A 85 -7.93 7.91 17.00
C ARG A 85 -6.45 7.60 17.05
N CYS A 86 -5.76 7.78 15.93
CA CYS A 86 -4.36 7.41 15.76
C CYS A 86 -3.53 8.58 15.22
N ALA A 87 -2.23 8.59 15.54
CA ALA A 87 -1.29 9.35 14.74
C ALA A 87 -1.09 8.67 13.37
N PRO A 88 -0.76 9.42 12.29
CA PRO A 88 -0.34 8.83 11.02
C PRO A 88 0.84 7.88 11.20
N LEU A 89 1.00 6.91 10.29
CA LEU A 89 2.20 6.06 10.27
C LEU A 89 3.45 6.86 9.92
N PRO A 90 4.64 6.45 10.39
CA PRO A 90 5.90 7.02 9.95
C PRO A 90 6.01 6.96 8.42
N GLN A 91 6.45 8.06 7.82
CA GLN A 91 6.71 8.08 6.38
C GLN A 91 8.05 7.40 6.12
N LEU A 92 8.02 6.36 5.28
CA LEU A 92 9.20 5.70 4.75
C LEU A 92 9.53 6.27 3.37
N ASP A 93 10.78 6.11 2.96
CA ASP A 93 11.23 6.44 1.61
C ASP A 93 11.68 5.20 0.82
N THR A 94 12.11 5.38 -0.43
CA THR A 94 12.55 4.28 -1.30
C THR A 94 13.77 3.56 -0.72
N ILE A 95 14.63 4.28 0.01
CA ILE A 95 15.87 3.72 0.59
C ILE A 95 15.52 2.73 1.71
N ASP A 96 14.54 3.05 2.56
CA ASP A 96 14.08 2.14 3.61
C ASP A 96 13.57 0.82 3.03
N ILE A 97 12.84 0.87 1.90
CA ILE A 97 12.33 -0.33 1.21
C ILE A 97 13.50 -1.14 0.62
N ILE A 98 14.48 -0.49 0.02
CA ILE A 98 15.67 -1.13 -0.55
C ILE A 98 16.50 -1.80 0.55
N GLU A 99 16.70 -1.17 1.69
CA GLU A 99 17.45 -1.74 2.82
C GLU A 99 16.79 -3.05 3.32
N GLU A 100 15.46 -3.09 3.41
CA GLU A 100 14.74 -4.30 3.79
C GLU A 100 14.77 -5.36 2.67
N SER A 101 14.68 -4.95 1.41
CA SER A 101 14.75 -5.86 0.26
C SER A 101 16.12 -6.53 0.12
N ASN A 102 17.21 -5.86 0.51
CA ASN A 102 18.56 -6.43 0.44
C ASN A 102 18.74 -7.66 1.35
N LYS A 103 17.85 -7.87 2.31
CA LYS A 103 17.81 -9.05 3.18
C LYS A 103 17.06 -10.24 2.56
N LYS A 104 16.46 -10.06 1.38
CA LYS A 104 15.56 -11.02 0.73
C LYS A 104 16.12 -11.48 -0.61
N GLU A 105 15.94 -12.75 -0.94
CA GLU A 105 16.25 -13.30 -2.26
C GLU A 105 15.23 -12.89 -3.32
N LYS A 106 13.98 -12.82 -2.93
CA LYS A 106 12.86 -12.39 -3.76
C LYS A 106 12.06 -11.31 -3.07
N ASP A 107 11.62 -10.32 -3.82
CA ASP A 107 10.82 -9.21 -3.29
C ASP A 107 9.91 -8.61 -4.36
N LEU A 108 8.80 -8.05 -3.92
CA LEU A 108 7.77 -7.47 -4.77
C LEU A 108 7.41 -6.08 -4.28
N VAL A 109 7.44 -5.10 -5.17
CA VAL A 109 7.01 -3.73 -4.91
C VAL A 109 5.95 -3.34 -5.95
N VAL A 110 4.96 -2.57 -5.55
CA VAL A 110 3.95 -2.02 -6.45
C VAL A 110 4.16 -0.51 -6.59
N ILE A 111 4.17 -0.02 -7.82
CA ILE A 111 4.16 1.42 -8.13
C ILE A 111 2.83 1.77 -8.77
N LEU A 112 2.18 2.83 -8.29
CA LEU A 112 0.94 3.36 -8.84
C LEU A 112 1.20 4.71 -9.51
N ASP A 113 1.05 4.77 -10.83
CA ASP A 113 1.20 5.99 -11.60
C ASP A 113 -0.17 6.61 -11.87
N GLN A 114 -0.47 7.75 -11.21
CA GLN A 114 -1.74 8.48 -11.35
C GLN A 114 -3.01 7.72 -10.87
N VAL A 115 -2.87 6.73 -10.01
CA VAL A 115 -4.02 6.15 -9.30
C VAL A 115 -4.29 7.01 -8.07
N THR A 116 -5.41 7.75 -8.06
CA THR A 116 -5.74 8.75 -7.03
C THR A 116 -6.92 8.36 -6.17
N ASP A 117 -7.78 7.46 -6.64
CA ASP A 117 -8.93 7.00 -5.87
C ASP A 117 -8.51 6.19 -4.65
N PRO A 118 -8.83 6.64 -3.42
CA PRO A 118 -8.48 5.93 -2.20
C PRO A 118 -9.10 4.52 -2.10
N HIS A 119 -10.20 4.25 -2.79
CA HIS A 119 -10.80 2.92 -2.84
C HIS A 119 -9.92 1.96 -3.64
N ASN A 120 -9.44 2.39 -4.81
CA ASN A 120 -8.53 1.58 -5.63
C ASN A 120 -7.18 1.38 -4.92
N ILE A 121 -6.59 2.44 -4.36
CA ILE A 121 -5.34 2.33 -3.60
C ILE A 121 -5.51 1.36 -2.42
N GLY A 122 -6.58 1.48 -1.66
CA GLY A 122 -6.86 0.57 -0.54
C GLY A 122 -7.02 -0.89 -0.97
N ALA A 123 -7.74 -1.15 -2.06
CA ALA A 123 -7.90 -2.50 -2.61
C ALA A 123 -6.57 -3.08 -3.12
N ILE A 124 -5.72 -2.25 -3.75
CA ILE A 124 -4.37 -2.62 -4.17
C ILE A 124 -3.49 -2.94 -2.97
N MET A 125 -3.50 -2.09 -1.94
CA MET A 125 -2.77 -2.33 -0.69
C MET A 125 -3.14 -3.68 -0.07
N ARG A 126 -4.44 -4.01 -0.04
CA ARG A 126 -4.93 -5.30 0.47
C ARG A 126 -4.40 -6.48 -0.34
N SER A 127 -4.43 -6.39 -1.67
CA SER A 127 -3.89 -7.43 -2.56
C SER A 127 -2.37 -7.54 -2.41
N ALA A 128 -1.67 -6.40 -2.35
CA ALA A 128 -0.22 -6.34 -2.17
C ALA A 128 0.20 -7.01 -0.84
N ALA A 129 -0.49 -6.72 0.26
CA ALA A 129 -0.26 -7.39 1.55
C ALA A 129 -0.53 -8.90 1.48
N ALA A 130 -1.62 -9.32 0.82
CA ALA A 130 -1.98 -10.73 0.67
C ALA A 130 -0.94 -11.53 -0.14
N PHE A 131 -0.24 -10.90 -1.07
CA PHE A 131 0.80 -11.50 -1.90
C PHE A 131 2.22 -11.14 -1.45
N ASN A 132 2.39 -10.68 -0.20
CA ASN A 132 3.68 -10.38 0.44
C ASN A 132 4.53 -9.34 -0.31
N ALA A 133 3.91 -8.35 -0.92
CA ALA A 133 4.65 -7.20 -1.43
C ALA A 133 5.24 -6.39 -0.25
N SER A 134 6.44 -5.85 -0.44
CA SER A 134 7.15 -5.08 0.59
C SER A 134 6.64 -3.65 0.72
N ALA A 135 6.09 -3.07 -0.34
CA ALA A 135 5.58 -1.70 -0.33
C ALA A 135 4.63 -1.43 -1.50
N VAL A 136 3.80 -0.40 -1.32
CA VAL A 136 3.13 0.30 -2.43
C VAL A 136 3.68 1.72 -2.48
N ILE A 137 4.17 2.14 -3.66
CA ILE A 137 4.76 3.46 -3.89
C ILE A 137 3.83 4.30 -4.77
N ILE A 138 3.54 5.53 -4.35
CA ILE A 138 2.70 6.47 -5.07
C ILE A 138 3.38 7.83 -5.21
N PRO A 139 3.08 8.61 -6.26
CA PRO A 139 3.56 9.99 -6.34
C PRO A 139 2.91 10.83 -5.23
N GLN A 140 3.69 11.70 -4.58
CA GLN A 140 3.19 12.60 -3.53
C GLN A 140 2.10 13.55 -4.05
N ASN A 141 2.26 14.05 -5.30
CA ASN A 141 1.27 14.91 -5.94
C ASN A 141 0.06 14.08 -6.41
N GLY A 142 -1.12 14.41 -5.92
CA GLY A 142 -2.37 13.69 -6.20
C GLY A 142 -2.59 12.42 -5.36
N ALA A 143 -1.64 12.08 -4.49
CA ALA A 143 -1.83 10.99 -3.54
C ALA A 143 -2.85 11.37 -2.47
N PRO A 144 -3.80 10.51 -2.13
CA PRO A 144 -4.66 10.75 -0.98
C PRO A 144 -3.84 10.76 0.32
N ASP A 145 -4.30 11.55 1.27
CA ASP A 145 -3.79 11.43 2.62
C ASP A 145 -4.20 10.09 3.24
N GLU A 146 -3.50 9.69 4.30
CA GLU A 146 -3.91 8.56 5.10
C GLU A 146 -5.25 8.89 5.78
N THR A 147 -6.34 8.37 5.24
CA THR A 147 -7.70 8.62 5.70
C THR A 147 -8.36 7.34 6.20
N GLY A 148 -9.40 7.49 7.01
CA GLY A 148 -10.23 6.34 7.42
C GLY A 148 -10.85 5.59 6.24
N VAL A 149 -11.16 6.28 5.12
CA VAL A 149 -11.66 5.66 3.88
C VAL A 149 -10.60 4.76 3.25
N LEU A 150 -9.37 5.26 3.09
CA LEU A 150 -8.24 4.47 2.59
C LEU A 150 -7.97 3.26 3.49
N ALA A 151 -7.87 3.48 4.80
CA ALA A 151 -7.64 2.41 5.78
C ALA A 151 -8.76 1.35 5.78
N LYS A 152 -10.01 1.78 5.61
CA LYS A 152 -11.16 0.88 5.50
C LYS A 152 -11.12 0.04 4.22
N SER A 153 -10.83 0.67 3.07
CA SER A 153 -10.70 -0.03 1.79
C SER A 153 -9.53 -1.00 1.79
N ALA A 154 -8.41 -0.61 2.41
CA ALA A 154 -7.26 -1.47 2.63
C ALA A 154 -7.52 -2.60 3.64
N SER A 155 -8.64 -2.56 4.38
CA SER A 155 -9.00 -3.59 5.38
C SER A 155 -7.88 -3.89 6.39
N GLY A 156 -7.12 -2.85 6.77
CA GLY A 156 -5.97 -2.93 7.67
C GLY A 156 -4.62 -3.20 7.02
N ALA A 157 -4.55 -3.35 5.69
CA ALA A 157 -3.27 -3.58 5.00
C ALA A 157 -2.26 -2.45 5.17
N LEU A 158 -2.71 -1.22 5.48
CA LEU A 158 -1.82 -0.09 5.84
C LEU A 158 -0.95 -0.39 7.08
N GLU A 159 -1.43 -1.27 7.96
CA GLU A 159 -0.68 -1.68 9.15
C GLU A 159 0.33 -2.81 8.87
N LEU A 160 0.24 -3.44 7.70
CA LEU A 160 1.03 -4.60 7.30
C LEU A 160 2.16 -4.24 6.35
N ILE A 161 1.90 -3.33 5.40
CA ILE A 161 2.88 -2.88 4.40
C ILE A 161 2.84 -1.36 4.26
N PRO A 162 3.98 -0.70 4.02
CA PRO A 162 4.04 0.75 3.89
C PRO A 162 3.43 1.25 2.57
N LEU A 163 2.75 2.39 2.67
CA LEU A 163 2.38 3.24 1.53
C LEU A 163 3.40 4.39 1.45
N VAL A 164 4.33 4.29 0.50
CA VAL A 164 5.44 5.22 0.35
C VAL A 164 5.09 6.33 -0.63
N LYS A 165 5.19 7.58 -0.19
CA LYS A 165 4.93 8.76 -1.04
C LYS A 165 6.25 9.33 -1.55
N VAL A 166 6.44 9.36 -2.87
CA VAL A 166 7.65 9.87 -3.50
C VAL A 166 7.40 11.15 -4.28
N LYS A 167 8.35 12.10 -4.24
CA LYS A 167 8.26 13.35 -5.02
C LYS A 167 8.47 13.11 -6.52
N ASN A 168 9.27 12.12 -6.87
CA ASN A 168 9.62 11.80 -8.25
C ASN A 168 9.60 10.28 -8.46
N LEU A 169 8.59 9.79 -9.18
CA LEU A 169 8.40 8.37 -9.43
C LEU A 169 9.52 7.78 -10.30
N SER A 170 9.97 8.52 -11.32
CA SER A 170 11.08 8.08 -12.18
C SER A 170 12.36 7.86 -11.38
N ARG A 171 12.66 8.74 -10.44
CA ARG A 171 13.82 8.59 -9.54
C ARG A 171 13.67 7.36 -8.62
N ALA A 172 12.49 7.14 -8.06
CA ALA A 172 12.23 5.96 -7.24
C ALA A 172 12.41 4.65 -8.03
N MET A 173 11.98 4.63 -9.30
CA MET A 173 12.22 3.50 -10.21
C MET A 173 13.71 3.28 -10.47
N ASP A 174 14.49 4.34 -10.71
CA ASP A 174 15.94 4.22 -10.91
C ASP A 174 16.63 3.65 -9.66
N GLU A 175 16.30 4.16 -8.47
CA GLU A 175 16.84 3.67 -7.20
C GLU A 175 16.53 2.17 -6.96
N LEU A 176 15.31 1.73 -7.27
CA LEU A 176 14.92 0.32 -7.18
C LEU A 176 15.67 -0.54 -8.21
N LYS A 177 15.84 -0.06 -9.45
CA LYS A 177 16.60 -0.78 -10.48
C LYS A 177 18.08 -0.94 -10.10
N GLU A 178 18.70 0.10 -9.55
CA GLU A 178 20.07 0.04 -9.01
C GLU A 178 20.19 -0.98 -7.87
N ALA A 179 19.11 -1.24 -7.13
CA ALA A 179 19.04 -2.26 -6.08
C ALA A 179 18.69 -3.66 -6.60
N GLY A 180 18.61 -3.84 -7.92
CA GLY A 180 18.41 -5.13 -8.58
C GLY A 180 16.96 -5.51 -8.84
N PHE A 181 16.03 -4.59 -8.72
CA PHE A 181 14.65 -4.80 -9.16
C PHE A 181 14.49 -4.60 -10.66
N TRP A 182 13.53 -5.29 -11.24
CA TRP A 182 13.05 -5.07 -12.61
C TRP A 182 11.64 -4.47 -12.59
N CYS A 183 11.45 -3.38 -13.31
CA CYS A 183 10.19 -2.69 -13.44
C CYS A 183 9.38 -3.26 -14.61
N ILE A 184 8.24 -3.88 -14.29
CA ILE A 184 7.30 -4.45 -15.25
C ILE A 184 6.05 -3.58 -15.30
N GLY A 185 5.84 -2.90 -16.41
CA GLY A 185 4.65 -2.07 -16.62
C GLY A 185 3.45 -2.91 -17.08
N LEU A 186 2.28 -2.65 -16.50
CA LEU A 186 1.02 -3.17 -17.06
C LEU A 186 0.49 -2.21 -18.12
N ASP A 187 0.37 -2.74 -19.35
CA ASP A 187 -0.11 -1.98 -20.51
C ASP A 187 -0.98 -2.89 -21.39
N GLY A 188 -2.24 -2.52 -21.61
CA GLY A 188 -3.17 -3.29 -22.44
C GLY A 188 -2.71 -3.46 -23.89
N TYR A 189 -1.83 -2.59 -24.38
CA TYR A 189 -1.28 -2.62 -25.73
C TYR A 189 0.07 -3.35 -25.82
N ALA A 190 0.60 -3.86 -24.71
CA ALA A 190 1.85 -4.59 -24.71
C ALA A 190 1.80 -5.79 -25.67
N LYS A 191 2.93 -6.12 -26.28
CA LYS A 191 3.03 -7.24 -27.22
C LYS A 191 2.94 -8.58 -26.49
N ARG A 192 3.59 -8.70 -25.33
CA ARG A 192 3.69 -9.94 -24.55
C ARG A 192 2.59 -10.07 -23.53
N SER A 193 2.08 -11.30 -23.40
CA SER A 193 1.18 -11.67 -22.32
C SER A 193 1.97 -11.94 -21.03
N ILE A 194 1.37 -11.65 -19.88
CA ILE A 194 1.95 -12.01 -18.59
C ILE A 194 2.18 -13.53 -18.46
N TYR A 195 1.37 -14.37 -19.13
CA TYR A 195 1.52 -15.83 -19.14
C TYR A 195 2.80 -16.31 -19.84
N GLU A 196 3.29 -15.53 -20.81
CA GLU A 196 4.48 -15.83 -21.60
C GLU A 196 5.74 -15.20 -21.00
N THR A 197 5.60 -14.50 -19.87
CA THR A 197 6.67 -13.73 -19.26
C THR A 197 7.11 -14.38 -17.96
N THR A 198 8.39 -14.73 -17.86
CA THR A 198 9.00 -15.07 -16.57
C THR A 198 9.25 -13.79 -15.81
N LEU A 199 8.49 -13.59 -14.73
CA LEU A 199 8.62 -12.42 -13.88
C LEU A 199 9.89 -12.55 -13.01
N PRO A 200 10.65 -11.47 -12.81
CA PRO A 200 11.88 -11.50 -12.02
C PRO A 200 11.61 -11.73 -10.53
N LYS A 201 12.58 -12.30 -9.81
CA LYS A 201 12.48 -12.54 -8.36
C LYS A 201 12.32 -11.24 -7.58
N LYS A 202 13.06 -10.19 -7.96
CA LYS A 202 12.86 -8.83 -7.45
C LYS A 202 12.12 -8.02 -8.52
N ALA A 203 10.83 -7.84 -8.33
CA ALA A 203 9.94 -7.19 -9.30
C ALA A 203 9.31 -5.91 -8.73
N VAL A 204 9.23 -4.90 -9.58
CA VAL A 204 8.37 -3.75 -9.40
C VAL A 204 7.24 -3.85 -10.40
N ILE A 205 6.01 -4.03 -9.94
CA ILE A 205 4.83 -3.99 -10.81
C ILE A 205 4.34 -2.55 -10.88
N VAL A 206 4.34 -1.99 -12.09
CA VAL A 206 3.96 -0.59 -12.33
C VAL A 206 2.58 -0.55 -12.96
N MET A 207 1.65 0.08 -12.24
CA MET A 207 0.24 0.21 -12.63
C MET A 207 -0.05 1.65 -13.03
N GLY A 208 -0.70 1.85 -14.16
CA GLY A 208 -1.20 3.15 -14.61
C GLY A 208 -2.61 3.46 -14.11
N SER A 209 -3.12 4.65 -14.47
CA SER A 209 -4.51 5.03 -14.23
C SER A 209 -5.49 4.22 -15.07
N GLU A 210 -6.77 4.21 -14.64
CA GLU A 210 -7.85 3.68 -15.47
C GLU A 210 -8.04 4.57 -16.71
N GLY A 211 -8.10 3.97 -17.88
CA GLY A 211 -8.26 4.66 -19.17
C GLY A 211 -6.93 5.05 -19.82
N ASP A 212 -6.15 5.93 -19.22
CA ASP A 212 -4.91 6.45 -19.84
C ASP A 212 -3.71 5.49 -19.70
N GLY A 213 -3.77 4.53 -18.79
CA GLY A 213 -2.67 3.59 -18.53
C GLY A 213 -1.45 4.27 -17.90
N LEU A 214 -0.26 3.81 -18.27
CA LEU A 214 1.02 4.38 -17.81
C LEU A 214 1.36 5.67 -18.56
N ARG A 215 1.81 6.70 -17.84
CA ARG A 215 2.41 7.88 -18.51
C ARG A 215 3.61 7.47 -19.35
N ARG A 216 3.82 8.17 -20.48
CA ARG A 216 4.91 7.88 -21.41
C ARG A 216 6.26 7.74 -20.70
N LEU A 217 6.63 8.68 -19.84
CA LEU A 217 7.91 8.64 -19.11
C LEU A 217 8.01 7.47 -18.14
N THR A 218 6.90 7.07 -17.51
CA THR A 218 6.86 5.89 -16.62
C THR A 218 7.00 4.61 -17.41
N SER A 219 6.30 4.51 -18.56
CA SER A 219 6.39 3.35 -19.46
C SER A 219 7.81 3.20 -20.03
N GLU A 220 8.45 4.29 -20.47
CA GLU A 220 9.85 4.29 -20.97
C GLU A 220 10.87 3.87 -19.91
N LYS A 221 10.53 4.01 -18.63
CA LYS A 221 11.37 3.59 -17.49
C LYS A 221 11.19 2.12 -17.11
N CYS A 222 10.09 1.49 -17.54
CA CYS A 222 9.92 0.06 -17.34
C CYS A 222 10.95 -0.73 -18.15
N ASP A 223 11.45 -1.82 -17.58
CA ASP A 223 12.37 -2.74 -18.28
C ASP A 223 11.62 -3.59 -19.27
N ASP A 224 10.33 -3.81 -19.00
CA ASP A 224 9.41 -4.53 -19.88
C ASP A 224 7.97 -4.10 -19.63
N THR A 225 7.09 -4.38 -20.61
CA THR A 225 5.65 -4.17 -20.47
C THR A 225 4.92 -5.47 -20.83
N VAL A 226 3.89 -5.79 -20.05
CA VAL A 226 3.06 -6.97 -20.25
C VAL A 226 1.58 -6.62 -20.19
N LYS A 227 0.76 -7.41 -20.86
CA LYS A 227 -0.70 -7.31 -20.81
C LYS A 227 -1.33 -8.49 -20.11
N LEU A 228 -2.50 -8.27 -19.54
CA LEU A 228 -3.41 -9.33 -19.12
C LEU A 228 -4.26 -9.73 -20.34
N PRO A 229 -4.21 -10.98 -20.80
CA PRO A 229 -5.11 -11.44 -21.84
C PRO A 229 -6.57 -11.38 -21.37
N MET A 230 -7.40 -10.70 -22.14
CA MET A 230 -8.81 -10.49 -21.83
C MET A 230 -9.69 -10.75 -23.05
N ASN A 231 -10.99 -10.85 -22.82
CA ASN A 231 -11.96 -10.86 -23.91
C ASN A 231 -11.88 -9.51 -24.67
N PRO A 232 -11.68 -9.51 -26.00
CA PRO A 232 -11.52 -8.27 -26.78
C PRO A 232 -12.74 -7.35 -26.78
N LYS A 233 -13.88 -7.81 -26.29
CA LYS A 233 -15.08 -6.98 -26.07
C LYS A 233 -15.06 -6.18 -24.77
N VAL A 234 -14.10 -6.47 -23.89
CA VAL A 234 -13.89 -5.75 -22.60
C VAL A 234 -12.69 -4.84 -22.78
N GLU A 235 -12.89 -3.55 -22.65
CA GLU A 235 -11.87 -2.53 -22.89
C GLU A 235 -10.75 -2.59 -21.84
N SER A 236 -11.11 -2.68 -20.56
CA SER A 236 -10.15 -2.70 -19.45
C SER A 236 -10.72 -3.41 -18.22
N LEU A 237 -9.84 -3.76 -17.29
CA LEU A 237 -10.18 -4.14 -15.93
C LEU A 237 -9.99 -2.91 -15.02
N ASN A 238 -10.78 -2.85 -13.94
CA ASN A 238 -10.46 -1.96 -12.84
C ASN A 238 -9.01 -2.18 -12.38
N VAL A 239 -8.27 -1.10 -12.11
CA VAL A 239 -6.84 -1.13 -11.80
C VAL A 239 -6.50 -2.03 -10.61
N SER A 240 -7.38 -2.09 -9.58
CA SER A 240 -7.14 -2.95 -8.42
C SER A 240 -7.29 -4.44 -8.76
N ASN A 241 -8.22 -4.78 -9.64
CA ASN A 241 -8.39 -6.16 -10.13
C ASN A 241 -7.22 -6.58 -11.01
N ALA A 242 -6.81 -5.72 -11.94
CA ALA A 242 -5.63 -5.96 -12.77
C ALA A 242 -4.36 -6.15 -11.93
N CYS A 243 -4.18 -5.31 -10.91
CA CYS A 243 -3.09 -5.43 -9.95
C CYS A 243 -3.14 -6.79 -9.21
N ALA A 244 -4.28 -7.17 -8.67
CA ALA A 244 -4.43 -8.42 -7.91
C ALA A 244 -4.07 -9.66 -8.76
N VAL A 245 -4.52 -9.71 -10.03
CA VAL A 245 -4.18 -10.80 -10.96
C VAL A 245 -2.68 -10.84 -11.24
N THR A 246 -2.05 -9.68 -11.44
CA THR A 246 -0.62 -9.59 -11.71
C THR A 246 0.23 -10.03 -10.51
N LEU A 247 -0.15 -9.59 -9.30
CA LEU A 247 0.53 -9.99 -8.07
C LEU A 247 0.36 -11.48 -7.78
N TYR A 248 -0.83 -12.04 -8.06
CA TYR A 248 -1.06 -13.48 -7.96
C TYR A 248 -0.16 -14.26 -8.92
N GLU A 249 -0.01 -13.79 -10.17
CA GLU A 249 0.86 -14.47 -11.15
C GLU A 249 2.32 -14.43 -10.73
N TRP A 250 2.82 -13.29 -10.23
CA TRP A 250 4.17 -13.22 -9.68
C TRP A 250 4.34 -14.21 -8.51
N ASN A 251 3.38 -14.22 -7.59
CA ASN A 251 3.39 -15.11 -6.44
C ASN A 251 3.35 -16.59 -6.86
N ARG A 252 2.52 -16.95 -7.87
CA ARG A 252 2.45 -18.30 -8.44
C ARG A 252 3.78 -18.76 -9.00
N GLN A 253 4.51 -17.87 -9.70
CA GLN A 253 5.81 -18.20 -10.29
C GLN A 253 6.90 -18.36 -9.21
N HIS A 254 6.76 -17.71 -8.06
CA HIS A 254 7.77 -17.66 -7.01
C HIS A 254 7.39 -18.39 -5.71
N LEU A 255 6.18 -18.91 -5.58
CA LEU A 255 5.86 -19.86 -4.53
C LEU A 255 6.65 -21.14 -4.79
N SER A 256 7.67 -21.37 -3.97
CA SER A 256 8.24 -22.71 -3.86
C SER A 256 7.12 -23.63 -3.41
N GLY A 257 6.82 -24.68 -4.19
CA GLY A 257 5.77 -25.63 -3.85
C GLY A 257 5.92 -26.09 -2.41
N LYS A 258 4.83 -25.96 -1.64
CA LYS A 258 4.66 -26.66 -0.37
C LYS A 258 4.21 -28.06 -0.68
#